data_a61a947bfcfe83c55d11361f6e92b060
#
_entry.id   a61a947bfcfe83c55d11361f6e92b060
#
_cell.length_a   1.000
_cell.length_b   1.000
_cell.length_c   1.000
_cell.angle_alpha   90.00
_cell.angle_beta   90.00
_cell.angle_gamma   90.00
#
_symmetry.space_group_name_H-M   'P 1'
#
loop_
_entity.id
_entity.type
_entity.pdbx_description
1 polymer ?
#
loop_
_entity_poly.entity_id
_entity_poly.type
_entity_poly.pdbx_seq_one_letter_code
_entity_poly.pdbx_strand_id
1 'polypeptide(L)'
;MSECDRFFEALVSDRLDDAARAHAASCPVCRPLRPGEAPPDPASAASLAAVHGRALEALRTSPLRPWTRDAARIALLQAAVALGVTMVLGMRNWSSPMAHHLALAAVGAVLLVIATLGSVVALAPGRWSPRWMLLLIPVVPALLVFSGNGMHTRPTVQGALPCLLTVVLTAVIPLAVGLALLRGMALDAARTGALALSAAATGLFALHWHCTDGSPSHLMLYHALPWVALALLAIFFRGAAPTENHVP
;
A
#
# COMPACT_ATOMS: atom_id res chain seq x y z
N MET A 1 11.79 -6.19 -18.95
CA MET A 1 13.19 -5.99 -18.51
C MET A 1 13.91 -5.30 -19.63
N SER A 2 14.46 -4.11 -19.40
CA SER A 2 15.22 -3.36 -20.42
C SER A 2 16.59 -4.00 -20.66
N GLU A 3 17.26 -3.62 -21.75
CA GLU A 3 18.64 -4.08 -22.00
C GLU A 3 19.62 -3.56 -20.95
N CYS A 4 19.37 -2.35 -20.41
CA CYS A 4 20.14 -1.83 -19.29
C CYS A 4 19.97 -2.69 -18.03
N ASP A 5 18.75 -3.12 -17.70
CA ASP A 5 18.51 -3.99 -16.53
C ASP A 5 19.27 -5.32 -16.65
N ARG A 6 19.28 -5.91 -17.85
CA ARG A 6 20.04 -7.13 -18.13
C ARG A 6 21.55 -6.93 -17.97
N PHE A 7 22.07 -5.80 -18.45
CA PHE A 7 23.48 -5.44 -18.26
C PHE A 7 23.83 -5.30 -16.78
N PHE A 8 23.00 -4.60 -15.99
CA PHE A 8 23.23 -4.44 -14.55
C PHE A 8 23.17 -5.77 -13.80
N GLU A 9 22.24 -6.65 -14.14
CA GLU A 9 22.13 -7.98 -13.55
C GLU A 9 23.37 -8.84 -13.89
N ALA A 10 23.82 -8.79 -15.13
CA ALA A 10 25.02 -9.47 -15.60
C ALA A 10 26.29 -8.93 -14.91
N LEU A 11 26.37 -7.61 -14.71
CA LEU A 11 27.48 -6.95 -14.04
C LEU A 11 27.55 -7.35 -12.53
N VAL A 12 26.42 -7.35 -11.83
CA VAL A 12 26.34 -7.73 -10.43
C VAL A 12 26.61 -9.21 -10.20
N SER A 13 26.22 -10.07 -11.16
CA SER A 13 26.45 -11.52 -11.08
C SER A 13 27.84 -11.96 -11.60
N ASP A 14 28.68 -11.03 -12.05
CA ASP A 14 29.98 -11.27 -12.69
C ASP A 14 29.88 -12.21 -13.91
N ARG A 15 28.77 -12.12 -14.66
CA ARG A 15 28.47 -12.97 -15.83
C ARG A 15 28.15 -12.13 -17.06
N LEU A 16 29.07 -11.22 -17.42
CA LEU A 16 28.93 -10.41 -18.62
C LEU A 16 29.09 -11.26 -19.88
N ASP A 17 27.96 -11.49 -20.56
CA ASP A 17 27.92 -12.10 -21.88
C ASP A 17 28.24 -11.09 -22.99
N ASP A 18 28.40 -11.56 -24.22
CA ASP A 18 28.77 -10.70 -25.36
C ASP A 18 27.64 -9.70 -25.71
N ALA A 19 26.38 -10.06 -25.47
CA ALA A 19 25.23 -9.18 -25.70
C ALA A 19 25.23 -8.01 -24.70
N ALA A 20 25.51 -8.28 -23.42
CA ALA A 20 25.65 -7.25 -22.39
C ALA A 20 26.85 -6.31 -22.67
N ARG A 21 27.97 -6.86 -23.14
CA ARG A 21 29.16 -6.07 -23.55
C ARG A 21 28.87 -5.19 -24.76
N ALA A 22 28.19 -5.73 -25.78
CA ALA A 22 27.79 -4.97 -26.97
C ALA A 22 26.84 -3.83 -26.63
N HIS A 23 25.82 -4.11 -25.75
CA HIS A 23 24.92 -3.08 -25.25
C HIS A 23 25.70 -1.96 -24.51
N ALA A 24 26.60 -2.33 -23.60
CA ALA A 24 27.41 -1.36 -22.87
C ALA A 24 28.31 -0.52 -23.77
N ALA A 25 28.74 -1.03 -24.94
CA ALA A 25 29.53 -0.28 -25.88
C ALA A 25 28.73 0.87 -26.55
N SER A 26 27.45 0.69 -26.80
CA SER A 26 26.57 1.62 -27.50
C SER A 26 25.72 2.51 -26.57
N CYS A 27 25.44 2.06 -25.34
CA CYS A 27 24.59 2.75 -24.41
C CYS A 27 25.36 3.82 -23.59
N PRO A 28 24.96 5.10 -23.65
CA PRO A 28 25.67 6.16 -22.91
C PRO A 28 25.59 5.99 -21.38
N VAL A 29 24.56 5.30 -20.88
CA VAL A 29 24.37 5.04 -19.43
C VAL A 29 25.25 3.88 -18.96
N CYS A 30 25.39 2.82 -19.77
CA CYS A 30 26.10 1.59 -19.39
C CYS A 30 27.59 1.66 -19.73
N ARG A 31 28.00 2.49 -20.70
CA ARG A 31 29.40 2.63 -21.15
C ARG A 31 30.39 2.89 -20.00
N PRO A 32 30.11 3.86 -19.06
CA PRO A 32 31.06 4.14 -17.99
C PRO A 32 31.28 3.00 -17.00
N LEU A 33 30.41 1.97 -17.04
CA LEU A 33 30.42 0.85 -16.11
C LEU A 33 31.07 -0.40 -16.69
N ARG A 34 31.68 -0.29 -17.91
CA ARG A 34 32.35 -1.43 -18.56
C ARG A 34 33.58 -1.87 -17.76
N PRO A 35 33.67 -3.16 -17.37
CA PRO A 35 34.88 -3.67 -16.78
C PRO A 35 36.06 -3.57 -17.77
N GLY A 36 37.20 -3.07 -17.34
CA GLY A 36 38.41 -2.96 -18.13
C GLY A 36 38.56 -1.71 -18.99
N GLU A 37 37.58 -0.81 -18.99
CA GLU A 37 37.82 0.55 -19.52
C GLU A 37 38.72 1.32 -18.53
N ALA A 38 39.60 2.19 -19.08
CA ALA A 38 40.53 2.96 -18.26
C ALA A 38 39.79 3.64 -17.09
N PRO A 39 40.36 3.66 -15.88
CA PRO A 39 39.73 4.32 -14.75
C PRO A 39 39.29 5.71 -15.15
N PRO A 40 38.10 6.18 -14.69
CA PRO A 40 37.64 7.53 -15.01
C PRO A 40 38.77 8.52 -14.64
N ASP A 41 38.95 9.55 -15.47
CA ASP A 41 39.87 10.64 -15.23
C ASP A 41 39.95 10.94 -13.73
N PRO A 42 41.15 11.07 -13.15
CA PRO A 42 41.34 11.29 -11.71
C PRO A 42 40.48 12.42 -11.15
N ALA A 43 40.13 13.42 -11.94
CA ALA A 43 39.17 14.45 -11.56
C ALA A 43 37.74 13.90 -11.40
N SER A 44 37.30 12.99 -12.28
CA SER A 44 36.01 12.31 -12.19
C SER A 44 35.96 11.32 -11.04
N ALA A 45 37.06 10.60 -10.78
CA ALA A 45 37.18 9.69 -9.65
C ALA A 45 37.12 10.44 -8.30
N ALA A 46 37.80 11.58 -8.20
CA ALA A 46 37.77 12.46 -7.03
C ALA A 46 36.37 13.04 -6.79
N SER A 47 35.68 13.43 -7.87
CA SER A 47 34.29 13.92 -7.84
C SER A 47 33.32 12.81 -7.33
N LEU A 48 33.43 11.59 -7.85
CA LEU A 48 32.63 10.45 -7.42
C LEU A 48 32.89 10.09 -5.95
N ALA A 49 34.16 10.09 -5.52
CA ALA A 49 34.54 9.86 -4.13
C ALA A 49 33.98 10.94 -3.21
N ALA A 50 33.99 12.20 -3.63
CA ALA A 50 33.39 13.30 -2.87
C ALA A 50 31.87 13.20 -2.78
N VAL A 51 31.18 12.78 -3.85
CA VAL A 51 29.74 12.52 -3.84
C VAL A 51 29.41 11.34 -2.94
N HIS A 52 30.17 10.26 -3.06
CA HIS A 52 29.99 9.07 -2.20
C HIS A 52 30.23 9.40 -0.73
N GLY A 53 31.31 10.14 -0.40
CA GLY A 53 31.59 10.59 0.96
C GLY A 53 30.46 11.45 1.54
N ARG A 54 29.92 12.41 0.75
CA ARG A 54 28.77 13.22 1.17
C ARG A 54 27.52 12.40 1.37
N ALA A 55 27.25 11.42 0.50
CA ALA A 55 26.10 10.54 0.62
C ALA A 55 26.20 9.66 1.89
N LEU A 56 27.38 9.09 2.18
CA LEU A 56 27.62 8.33 3.40
C LEU A 56 27.48 9.20 4.65
N GLU A 57 28.00 10.43 4.63
CA GLU A 57 27.88 11.36 5.75
C GLU A 57 26.42 11.78 5.96
N ALA A 58 25.67 12.07 4.87
CA ALA A 58 24.24 12.33 4.94
C ALA A 58 23.46 11.15 5.52
N LEU A 59 23.81 9.91 5.18
CA LEU A 59 23.23 8.71 5.77
C LEU A 59 23.57 8.54 7.25
N ARG A 60 24.78 8.91 7.66
CA ARG A 60 25.20 8.84 9.08
C ARG A 60 24.58 9.93 9.95
N THR A 61 24.42 11.11 9.39
CA THR A 61 23.89 12.29 10.09
C THR A 61 22.36 12.40 10.02
N SER A 62 21.74 11.80 9.00
CA SER A 62 20.26 11.70 8.96
C SER A 62 19.82 10.73 10.06
N PRO A 63 19.10 11.21 11.09
CA PRO A 63 18.48 10.29 12.02
C PRO A 63 17.52 9.44 11.18
N LEU A 64 17.85 8.15 10.99
CA LEU A 64 16.96 7.17 10.38
C LEU A 64 15.66 7.25 11.19
N ARG A 65 14.69 7.97 10.66
CA ARG A 65 13.37 8.01 11.29
C ARG A 65 12.92 6.57 11.48
N PRO A 66 12.72 6.12 12.72
CA PRO A 66 12.35 4.73 12.93
C PRO A 66 10.98 4.52 12.27
N TRP A 67 10.99 3.88 11.08
CA TRP A 67 9.79 3.55 10.31
C TRP A 67 8.72 2.88 11.20
N THR A 68 9.15 2.14 12.23
CA THR A 68 8.29 1.51 13.22
C THR A 68 7.43 2.50 13.98
N ARG A 69 7.95 3.70 14.28
CA ARG A 69 7.18 4.75 14.95
C ARG A 69 6.08 5.29 14.04
N ASP A 70 6.38 5.51 12.76
CA ASP A 70 5.40 6.02 11.81
C ASP A 70 4.37 4.94 11.46
N ALA A 71 4.79 3.68 11.32
CA ALA A 71 3.90 2.54 11.16
C ALA A 71 2.95 2.37 12.35
N ALA A 72 3.48 2.48 13.57
CA ALA A 72 2.66 2.40 14.79
C ALA A 72 1.65 3.56 14.88
N ARG A 73 2.05 4.79 14.54
CA ARG A 73 1.15 5.96 14.53
C ARG A 73 -0.01 5.77 13.55
N ILE A 74 0.26 5.32 12.33
CA ILE A 74 -0.80 5.05 11.35
C ILE A 74 -1.68 3.90 11.81
N ALA A 75 -1.12 2.80 12.29
CA ALA A 75 -1.90 1.67 12.78
C ALA A 75 -2.83 2.08 13.93
N LEU A 76 -2.34 2.90 14.87
CA LEU A 76 -3.14 3.46 15.96
C LEU A 76 -4.22 4.41 15.45
N LEU A 77 -3.88 5.28 14.49
CA LEU A 77 -4.87 6.17 13.85
C LEU A 77 -5.98 5.37 13.19
N GLN A 78 -5.64 4.33 12.43
CA GLN A 78 -6.61 3.47 11.76
C GLN A 78 -7.48 2.70 12.75
N ALA A 79 -6.89 2.14 13.81
CA ALA A 79 -7.66 1.51 14.89
C ALA A 79 -8.61 2.50 15.57
N ALA A 80 -8.13 3.70 15.88
CA ALA A 80 -8.94 4.74 16.50
C ALA A 80 -10.11 5.18 15.60
N VAL A 81 -9.86 5.37 14.30
CA VAL A 81 -10.91 5.70 13.32
C VAL A 81 -11.92 4.56 13.21
N ALA A 82 -11.45 3.31 13.04
CA ALA A 82 -12.32 2.14 12.92
C ALA A 82 -13.24 1.99 14.13
N LEU A 83 -12.68 2.01 15.33
CA LEU A 83 -13.44 1.87 16.57
C LEU A 83 -14.32 3.09 16.85
N GLY A 84 -13.79 4.31 16.67
CA GLY A 84 -14.53 5.54 16.89
C GLY A 84 -15.75 5.66 15.99
N VAL A 85 -15.61 5.37 14.70
CA VAL A 85 -16.73 5.38 13.74
C VAL A 85 -17.74 4.28 14.09
N THR A 86 -17.28 3.09 14.48
CA THR A 86 -18.18 2.01 14.91
C THR A 86 -18.98 2.41 16.16
N MET A 87 -18.36 3.09 17.11
CA MET A 87 -19.06 3.59 18.29
C MET A 87 -20.12 4.65 17.96
N VAL A 88 -19.80 5.56 17.02
CA VAL A 88 -20.74 6.60 16.58
C VAL A 88 -21.92 6.03 15.80
N LEU A 89 -21.65 5.10 14.89
CA LEU A 89 -22.69 4.45 14.07
C LEU A 89 -23.53 3.44 14.86
N GLY A 90 -22.92 2.80 15.87
CA GLY A 90 -23.50 1.72 16.65
C GLY A 90 -23.43 0.36 15.97
N MET A 91 -23.53 -0.69 16.77
CA MET A 91 -23.40 -2.11 16.32
C MET A 91 -24.78 -2.70 16.02
N ARG A 92 -25.44 -2.25 14.96
CA ARG A 92 -26.81 -2.67 14.61
C ARG A 92 -26.88 -4.13 14.12
N ASN A 93 -25.81 -4.61 13.48
CA ASN A 93 -25.74 -5.97 12.97
C ASN A 93 -25.59 -7.01 14.07
N TRP A 94 -25.32 -6.59 15.32
CA TRP A 94 -25.22 -7.48 16.48
C TRP A 94 -26.57 -8.07 16.96
N SER A 95 -27.68 -7.59 16.44
CA SER A 95 -29.04 -8.10 16.78
C SER A 95 -29.40 -9.43 16.10
N SER A 96 -28.52 -10.00 15.31
CA SER A 96 -28.69 -11.27 14.57
C SER A 96 -28.59 -12.51 15.48
N PRO A 97 -29.00 -13.72 15.04
CA PRO A 97 -28.87 -14.94 15.81
C PRO A 97 -27.42 -15.26 16.24
N MET A 98 -27.25 -15.92 17.38
CA MET A 98 -25.96 -16.17 18.02
C MET A 98 -24.91 -16.87 17.12
N ALA A 99 -25.35 -17.81 16.26
CA ALA A 99 -24.44 -18.47 15.31
C ALA A 99 -23.79 -17.51 14.32
N HIS A 100 -24.47 -16.42 13.99
CA HIS A 100 -23.96 -15.38 13.11
C HIS A 100 -22.91 -14.49 13.80
N HIS A 101 -23.00 -14.31 15.12
CA HIS A 101 -22.07 -13.46 15.86
C HIS A 101 -20.62 -13.93 15.79
N LEU A 102 -20.35 -15.23 15.73
CA LEU A 102 -18.99 -15.76 15.59
C LEU A 102 -18.38 -15.41 14.22
N ALA A 103 -19.16 -15.58 13.14
CA ALA A 103 -18.71 -15.20 11.81
C ALA A 103 -18.50 -13.67 11.71
N LEU A 104 -19.44 -12.89 12.26
CA LEU A 104 -19.35 -11.44 12.33
C LEU A 104 -18.10 -11.00 13.09
N ALA A 105 -17.83 -11.57 14.27
CA ALA A 105 -16.67 -11.24 15.08
C ALA A 105 -15.34 -11.64 14.39
N ALA A 106 -15.31 -12.84 13.79
CA ALA A 106 -14.13 -13.32 13.07
C ALA A 106 -13.77 -12.43 11.87
N VAL A 107 -14.77 -12.08 11.03
CA VAL A 107 -14.55 -11.19 9.89
C VAL A 107 -14.21 -9.78 10.35
N GLY A 108 -14.86 -9.27 11.41
CA GLY A 108 -14.51 -7.99 12.01
C GLY A 108 -13.05 -7.95 12.50
N ALA A 109 -12.59 -9.02 13.18
CA ALA A 109 -11.20 -9.13 13.59
C ALA A 109 -10.23 -9.13 12.40
N VAL A 110 -10.55 -9.87 11.33
CA VAL A 110 -9.74 -9.87 10.10
C VAL A 110 -9.67 -8.47 9.48
N LEU A 111 -10.79 -7.76 9.38
CA LEU A 111 -10.83 -6.39 8.85
C LEU A 111 -9.99 -5.42 9.69
N LEU A 112 -10.04 -5.53 11.03
CA LEU A 112 -9.23 -4.72 11.92
C LEU A 112 -7.74 -5.02 11.78
N VAL A 113 -7.38 -6.31 11.63
CA VAL A 113 -6.00 -6.72 11.34
C VAL A 113 -5.52 -6.16 10.00
N ILE A 114 -6.34 -6.21 8.94
CA ILE A 114 -6.01 -5.62 7.65
C ILE A 114 -5.83 -4.10 7.79
N ALA A 115 -6.74 -3.43 8.48
CA ALA A 115 -6.68 -1.99 8.71
C ALA A 115 -5.39 -1.56 9.43
N THR A 116 -4.91 -2.33 10.39
CA THR A 116 -3.74 -1.97 11.20
C THR A 116 -2.42 -2.49 10.60
N LEU A 117 -2.34 -3.78 10.26
CA LEU A 117 -1.10 -4.39 9.77
C LEU A 117 -0.78 -4.03 8.33
N GLY A 118 -1.76 -3.71 7.50
CA GLY A 118 -1.52 -3.34 6.12
C GLY A 118 -0.67 -2.08 5.99
N SER A 119 -0.86 -1.09 6.86
CA SER A 119 -0.02 0.10 6.90
C SER A 119 1.39 -0.18 7.43
N VAL A 120 1.53 -1.10 8.41
CA VAL A 120 2.84 -1.55 8.89
C VAL A 120 3.63 -2.19 7.75
N VAL A 121 3.00 -3.10 6.99
CA VAL A 121 3.61 -3.77 5.84
C VAL A 121 3.96 -2.77 4.73
N ALA A 122 3.10 -1.78 4.47
CA ALA A 122 3.34 -0.75 3.46
C ALA A 122 4.56 0.12 3.78
N LEU A 123 4.81 0.43 5.05
CA LEU A 123 5.89 1.29 5.52
C LEU A 123 7.16 0.51 5.88
N ALA A 124 7.11 -0.82 6.04
CA ALA A 124 8.25 -1.63 6.40
C ALA A 124 9.37 -1.51 5.34
N PRO A 125 10.62 -1.20 5.74
CA PRO A 125 11.76 -1.23 4.84
C PRO A 125 12.08 -2.67 4.47
N GLY A 126 12.54 -2.90 3.23
CA GLY A 126 13.11 -4.17 2.84
C GLY A 126 12.33 -4.96 1.80
N ARG A 127 12.73 -6.22 1.61
CA ARG A 127 12.31 -7.12 0.53
C ARG A 127 10.90 -7.69 0.67
N TRP A 128 10.19 -7.40 1.74
CA TRP A 128 8.81 -7.84 1.90
C TRP A 128 7.94 -7.08 0.90
N SER A 129 7.78 -7.69 -0.25
CA SER A 129 6.85 -7.16 -1.25
C SER A 129 5.43 -7.29 -0.68
N PRO A 130 4.70 -6.21 -0.51
CA PRO A 130 3.32 -6.27 -0.01
C PRO A 130 2.34 -6.86 -1.05
N ARG A 131 2.85 -7.49 -2.12
CA ARG A 131 2.05 -8.08 -3.21
C ARG A 131 1.05 -9.11 -2.71
N TRP A 132 1.36 -9.84 -1.63
CA TRP A 132 0.42 -10.77 -1.02
C TRP A 132 -0.87 -10.08 -0.53
N MET A 133 -0.81 -8.79 -0.19
CA MET A 133 -2.01 -8.02 0.16
C MET A 133 -3.00 -7.89 -1.00
N LEU A 134 -2.56 -8.02 -2.24
CA LEU A 134 -3.44 -8.04 -3.39
C LEU A 134 -4.35 -9.29 -3.38
N LEU A 135 -3.94 -10.37 -2.72
CA LEU A 135 -4.77 -11.55 -2.52
C LEU A 135 -5.98 -11.25 -1.62
N LEU A 136 -5.95 -10.19 -0.83
CA LEU A 136 -7.10 -9.75 -0.05
C LEU A 136 -8.25 -9.25 -0.92
N ILE A 137 -7.97 -8.80 -2.16
CA ILE A 137 -8.99 -8.28 -3.07
C ILE A 137 -10.11 -9.29 -3.34
N PRO A 138 -9.87 -10.57 -3.65
CA PRO A 138 -10.94 -11.57 -3.72
C PRO A 138 -11.38 -12.10 -2.36
N VAL A 139 -10.47 -12.16 -1.36
CA VAL A 139 -10.76 -12.80 -0.07
C VAL A 139 -11.70 -11.95 0.79
N VAL A 140 -11.46 -10.65 0.90
CA VAL A 140 -12.28 -9.77 1.75
C VAL A 140 -13.74 -9.71 1.28
N PRO A 141 -14.06 -9.49 -0.01
CA PRO A 141 -15.42 -9.57 -0.50
C PRO A 141 -16.10 -10.92 -0.22
N ALA A 142 -15.38 -12.01 -0.42
CA ALA A 142 -15.92 -13.35 -0.11
C ALA A 142 -16.25 -13.50 1.39
N LEU A 143 -15.38 -13.01 2.28
CA LEU A 143 -15.64 -13.03 3.73
C LEU A 143 -16.82 -12.15 4.11
N LEU A 144 -16.97 -10.96 3.50
CA LEU A 144 -18.12 -10.08 3.73
C LEU A 144 -19.43 -10.76 3.33
N VAL A 145 -19.47 -11.38 2.14
CA VAL A 145 -20.65 -12.11 1.68
C VAL A 145 -20.95 -13.32 2.58
N PHE A 146 -19.92 -14.06 2.99
CA PHE A 146 -20.08 -15.23 3.88
C PHE A 146 -20.61 -14.82 5.26
N SER A 147 -20.17 -13.68 5.80
CA SER A 147 -20.64 -13.16 7.09
C SER A 147 -21.92 -12.33 6.98
N GLY A 148 -22.41 -12.08 5.77
CA GLY A 148 -23.69 -11.41 5.55
C GLY A 148 -24.88 -12.26 6.00
N ASN A 149 -25.93 -11.62 6.50
CA ASN A 149 -27.16 -12.28 6.90
C ASN A 149 -28.09 -12.63 5.71
N GLY A 150 -27.71 -12.30 4.49
CA GLY A 150 -28.47 -12.52 3.26
C GLY A 150 -29.75 -11.68 3.10
N MET A 151 -30.07 -10.85 4.11
CA MET A 151 -31.31 -10.08 4.13
C MET A 151 -31.16 -8.78 3.36
N HIS A 152 -32.09 -8.51 2.45
CA HIS A 152 -32.26 -7.20 1.83
C HIS A 152 -33.13 -6.32 2.74
N THR A 153 -32.54 -5.26 3.25
CA THR A 153 -33.29 -4.31 4.09
C THR A 153 -33.74 -3.06 3.34
N ARG A 154 -33.05 -2.68 2.25
CA ARG A 154 -33.40 -1.51 1.43
C ARG A 154 -32.85 -1.60 0.00
N PRO A 155 -33.68 -1.74 -1.02
CA PRO A 155 -33.22 -1.87 -2.41
C PRO A 155 -32.87 -0.53 -3.11
N THR A 156 -32.91 0.61 -2.40
CA THR A 156 -32.71 1.93 -3.04
C THR A 156 -31.29 2.42 -2.92
N VAL A 157 -30.78 3.05 -3.98
CA VAL A 157 -29.47 3.75 -4.04
C VAL A 157 -29.31 4.73 -2.86
N GLN A 158 -30.39 5.39 -2.43
CA GLN A 158 -30.38 6.31 -1.30
C GLN A 158 -30.01 5.63 0.04
N GLY A 159 -30.42 4.38 0.25
CA GLY A 159 -30.04 3.61 1.45
C GLY A 159 -28.59 3.11 1.43
N ALA A 160 -27.98 3.03 0.25
CA ALA A 160 -26.63 2.53 0.07
C ALA A 160 -25.56 3.64 0.03
N LEU A 161 -25.94 4.87 -0.34
CA LEU A 161 -25.01 6.01 -0.36
C LEU A 161 -24.30 6.28 0.97
N PRO A 162 -24.95 6.20 2.15
CA PRO A 162 -24.23 6.31 3.43
C PRO A 162 -23.14 5.27 3.62
N CYS A 163 -23.33 4.04 3.15
CA CYS A 163 -22.32 2.98 3.24
C CYS A 163 -21.09 3.34 2.40
N LEU A 164 -21.30 3.73 1.14
CA LEU A 164 -20.23 4.20 0.25
C LEU A 164 -19.46 5.39 0.88
N LEU A 165 -20.19 6.40 1.35
CA LEU A 165 -19.58 7.59 1.98
C LEU A 165 -18.81 7.22 3.24
N THR A 166 -19.29 6.29 4.05
CA THR A 166 -18.57 5.84 5.24
C THR A 166 -17.21 5.25 4.87
N VAL A 167 -17.13 4.34 3.87
CA VAL A 167 -15.84 3.77 3.42
C VAL A 167 -14.89 4.88 2.95
N VAL A 168 -15.38 5.80 2.13
CA VAL A 168 -14.55 6.86 1.55
C VAL A 168 -14.07 7.84 2.62
N LEU A 169 -14.98 8.39 3.41
CA LEU A 169 -14.65 9.44 4.39
C LEU A 169 -13.74 8.92 5.51
N THR A 170 -13.94 7.70 5.98
CA THR A 170 -13.09 7.11 7.01
C THR A 170 -11.68 6.79 6.50
N ALA A 171 -11.54 6.51 5.20
CA ALA A 171 -10.25 6.22 4.57
C ALA A 171 -9.41 7.48 4.31
N VAL A 172 -10.04 8.65 4.09
CA VAL A 172 -9.35 9.87 3.60
C VAL A 172 -8.19 10.28 4.52
N ILE A 173 -8.42 10.37 5.83
CA ILE A 173 -7.41 10.84 6.77
C ILE A 173 -6.23 9.85 6.87
N PRO A 174 -6.44 8.55 7.19
CA PRO A 174 -5.32 7.62 7.28
C PRO A 174 -4.61 7.42 5.94
N LEU A 175 -5.32 7.50 4.82
CA LEU A 175 -4.71 7.41 3.49
C LEU A 175 -3.84 8.64 3.20
N ALA A 176 -4.32 9.85 3.46
CA ALA A 176 -3.56 11.08 3.24
C ALA A 176 -2.29 11.12 4.10
N VAL A 177 -2.39 10.77 5.38
CA VAL A 177 -1.23 10.67 6.28
C VAL A 177 -0.24 9.62 5.79
N GLY A 178 -0.72 8.44 5.42
CA GLY A 178 0.12 7.37 4.90
C GLY A 178 0.82 7.71 3.59
N LEU A 179 0.11 8.33 2.64
CA LEU A 179 0.71 8.79 1.39
C LEU A 179 1.77 9.88 1.63
N ALA A 180 1.55 10.77 2.62
CA ALA A 180 2.55 11.76 3.00
C ALA A 180 3.83 11.11 3.55
N LEU A 181 3.71 10.03 4.33
CA LEU A 181 4.86 9.26 4.82
C LEU A 181 5.57 8.48 3.70
N LEU A 182 4.82 8.02 2.70
CA LEU A 182 5.40 7.33 1.54
C LEU A 182 6.10 8.27 0.54
N ARG A 183 5.94 9.61 0.64
CA ARG A 183 6.56 10.56 -0.31
C ARG A 183 8.07 10.45 -0.39
N GLY A 184 8.73 10.17 0.72
CA GLY A 184 10.18 9.96 0.79
C GLY A 184 10.65 8.57 0.35
N MET A 185 9.75 7.68 -0.07
CA MET A 185 10.07 6.32 -0.51
C MET A 185 9.92 6.21 -2.02
N ALA A 186 10.70 5.30 -2.64
CA ALA A 186 10.55 4.99 -4.06
C ALA A 186 9.10 4.61 -4.40
N LEU A 187 8.65 4.97 -5.61
CA LEU A 187 7.32 4.62 -6.11
C LEU A 187 7.18 3.11 -6.17
N ASP A 188 6.34 2.57 -5.30
CA ASP A 188 5.95 1.15 -5.29
C ASP A 188 4.42 1.08 -5.25
N ALA A 189 3.84 0.65 -6.38
CA ALA A 189 2.40 0.50 -6.53
C ALA A 189 1.83 -0.50 -5.50
N ALA A 190 2.57 -1.56 -5.16
CA ALA A 190 2.12 -2.55 -4.20
C ALA A 190 2.06 -1.97 -2.78
N ARG A 191 3.02 -1.12 -2.38
CA ARG A 191 3.00 -0.42 -1.09
C ARG A 191 1.87 0.58 -1.01
N THR A 192 1.67 1.36 -2.08
CA THR A 192 0.57 2.33 -2.16
C THR A 192 -0.78 1.62 -2.10
N GLY A 193 -0.94 0.52 -2.85
CA GLY A 193 -2.15 -0.31 -2.82
C GLY A 193 -2.40 -0.92 -1.44
N ALA A 194 -1.37 -1.48 -0.80
CA ALA A 194 -1.47 -2.05 0.55
C ALA A 194 -1.92 -1.01 1.58
N LEU A 195 -1.33 0.20 1.52
CA LEU A 195 -1.72 1.30 2.39
C LEU A 195 -3.18 1.72 2.16
N ALA A 196 -3.60 1.84 0.90
CA ALA A 196 -4.95 2.25 0.57
C ALA A 196 -6.00 1.20 0.95
N LEU A 197 -5.73 -0.10 0.71
CA LEU A 197 -6.56 -1.20 1.17
C LEU A 197 -6.68 -1.21 2.70
N SER A 198 -5.58 -0.94 3.40
CA SER A 198 -5.54 -0.81 4.86
C SER A 198 -6.38 0.37 5.35
N ALA A 199 -6.19 1.56 4.76
CA ALA A 199 -6.96 2.74 5.14
C ALA A 199 -8.46 2.57 4.90
N ALA A 200 -8.87 2.01 3.76
CA ALA A 200 -10.27 1.78 3.45
C ALA A 200 -10.90 0.63 4.27
N ALA A 201 -10.08 -0.30 4.79
CA ALA A 201 -10.57 -1.35 5.69
C ALA A 201 -11.10 -0.80 7.02
N THR A 202 -10.72 0.43 7.42
CA THR A 202 -11.31 1.10 8.61
C THR A 202 -12.81 1.32 8.44
N GLY A 203 -13.22 1.77 7.25
CA GLY A 203 -14.63 1.95 6.92
C GLY A 203 -15.37 0.63 6.75
N LEU A 204 -14.73 -0.36 6.12
CA LEU A 204 -15.30 -1.71 6.03
C LEU A 204 -15.56 -2.31 7.40
N PHE A 205 -14.63 -2.15 8.34
CA PHE A 205 -14.80 -2.61 9.72
C PHE A 205 -16.04 -1.98 10.36
N ALA A 206 -16.16 -0.64 10.29
CA ALA A 206 -17.29 0.06 10.88
C ALA A 206 -18.64 -0.35 10.24
N LEU A 207 -18.68 -0.48 8.92
CA LEU A 207 -19.87 -0.92 8.21
C LEU A 207 -20.24 -2.38 8.49
N HIS A 208 -19.26 -3.25 8.67
CA HIS A 208 -19.48 -4.64 9.00
C HIS A 208 -20.29 -4.80 10.30
N TRP A 209 -20.06 -3.94 11.29
CA TRP A 209 -20.82 -3.90 12.53
C TRP A 209 -22.14 -3.13 12.44
N HIS A 210 -22.24 -2.16 11.54
CA HIS A 210 -23.38 -1.25 11.46
C HIS A 210 -24.43 -1.64 10.43
N CYS A 211 -23.99 -2.10 9.25
CA CYS A 211 -24.89 -2.34 8.12
C CYS A 211 -25.73 -3.59 8.32
N THR A 212 -27.06 -3.41 8.30
CA THR A 212 -28.03 -4.50 8.44
C THR A 212 -28.40 -5.17 7.12
N ASP A 213 -28.02 -4.56 5.96
CA ASP A 213 -28.21 -5.17 4.65
C ASP A 213 -27.04 -6.10 4.32
N GLY A 214 -27.25 -7.40 4.53
CA GLY A 214 -26.29 -8.47 4.28
C GLY A 214 -26.42 -9.12 2.91
N SER A 215 -27.15 -8.50 1.98
CA SER A 215 -27.28 -9.07 0.65
C SER A 215 -25.96 -9.03 -0.13
N PRO A 216 -25.63 -10.06 -0.92
CA PRO A 216 -24.39 -10.12 -1.68
C PRO A 216 -24.18 -8.92 -2.60
N SER A 217 -25.25 -8.48 -3.29
CA SER A 217 -25.19 -7.32 -4.19
C SER A 217 -24.86 -6.03 -3.46
N HIS A 218 -25.46 -5.78 -2.30
CA HIS A 218 -25.20 -4.61 -1.48
C HIS A 218 -23.75 -4.63 -0.97
N LEU A 219 -23.30 -5.74 -0.40
CA LEU A 219 -21.94 -5.88 0.13
C LEU A 219 -20.88 -5.72 -0.95
N MET A 220 -21.13 -6.25 -2.15
CA MET A 220 -20.19 -6.11 -3.27
C MET A 220 -20.13 -4.68 -3.80
N LEU A 221 -21.29 -4.04 -4.06
CA LEU A 221 -21.33 -2.74 -4.73
C LEU A 221 -20.99 -1.57 -3.80
N TYR A 222 -21.40 -1.62 -2.53
CA TYR A 222 -21.30 -0.47 -1.63
C TYR A 222 -20.25 -0.61 -0.53
N HIS A 223 -19.69 -1.81 -0.35
CA HIS A 223 -18.62 -2.06 0.60
C HIS A 223 -17.32 -2.45 -0.13
N ALA A 224 -17.35 -3.55 -0.89
CA ALA A 224 -16.14 -4.10 -1.50
C ALA A 224 -15.64 -3.24 -2.68
N LEU A 225 -16.51 -2.80 -3.58
CA LEU A 225 -16.13 -2.00 -4.74
C LEU A 225 -15.47 -0.66 -4.35
N PRO A 226 -16.01 0.16 -3.42
CA PRO A 226 -15.34 1.39 -2.98
C PRO A 226 -13.98 1.13 -2.35
N TRP A 227 -13.85 0.03 -1.60
CA TRP A 227 -12.60 -0.39 -0.98
C TRP A 227 -11.50 -0.67 -2.02
N VAL A 228 -11.81 -1.43 -3.07
CA VAL A 228 -10.88 -1.69 -4.18
C VAL A 228 -10.63 -0.44 -5.01
N ALA A 229 -11.69 0.34 -5.31
CA ALA A 229 -11.58 1.56 -6.10
C ALA A 229 -10.65 2.59 -5.45
N LEU A 230 -10.70 2.76 -4.12
CA LEU A 230 -9.79 3.64 -3.40
C LEU A 230 -8.33 3.19 -3.52
N ALA A 231 -8.06 1.89 -3.53
CA ALA A 231 -6.71 1.37 -3.73
C ALA A 231 -6.19 1.67 -5.15
N LEU A 232 -7.02 1.45 -6.16
CA LEU A 232 -6.67 1.75 -7.55
C LEU A 232 -6.46 3.25 -7.78
N LEU A 233 -7.33 4.10 -7.23
CA LEU A 233 -7.20 5.55 -7.29
C LEU A 233 -5.93 6.03 -6.59
N ALA A 234 -5.60 5.49 -5.42
CA ALA A 234 -4.38 5.84 -4.70
C ALA A 234 -3.13 5.50 -5.51
N ILE A 235 -3.09 4.32 -6.15
CA ILE A 235 -1.99 3.91 -7.03
C ILE A 235 -1.88 4.87 -8.23
N PHE A 236 -3.00 5.19 -8.87
CA PHE A 236 -3.05 6.10 -10.00
C PHE A 236 -2.54 7.51 -9.65
N PHE A 237 -3.08 8.12 -8.58
CA PHE A 237 -2.66 9.46 -8.14
C PHE A 237 -1.22 9.49 -7.64
N ARG A 238 -0.77 8.43 -6.99
CA ARG A 238 0.64 8.33 -6.55
C ARG A 238 1.58 8.23 -7.76
N GLY A 239 1.20 7.52 -8.81
CA GLY A 239 1.97 7.44 -10.06
C GLY A 239 2.03 8.76 -10.84
N ALA A 240 0.99 9.59 -10.72
CA ALA A 240 0.92 10.90 -11.36
C ALA A 240 1.62 12.02 -10.53
N ALA A 241 1.86 11.79 -9.23
CA ALA A 241 2.51 12.80 -8.38
C ALA A 241 4.02 12.85 -8.64
N PRO A 242 4.63 14.06 -8.76
CA PRO A 242 6.08 14.18 -8.87
C PRO A 242 6.74 13.58 -7.62
N THR A 243 7.75 12.75 -7.84
CA THR A 243 8.56 12.21 -6.74
C THR A 243 9.76 13.12 -6.54
N GLU A 244 10.00 13.54 -5.30
CA GLU A 244 11.15 14.38 -4.94
C GLU A 244 12.52 13.70 -5.23
N ASN A 245 12.51 12.41 -5.55
CA ASN A 245 13.72 11.61 -5.81
C ASN A 245 14.08 11.49 -7.30
N HIS A 246 13.41 12.18 -8.20
CA HIS A 246 13.89 12.39 -9.56
C HIS A 246 14.75 13.66 -9.62
N VAL A 247 15.90 13.60 -8.97
CA VAL A 247 17.03 14.44 -9.41
C VAL A 247 17.60 13.73 -10.63
N PRO A 248 17.59 14.35 -11.81
CA PRO A 248 18.19 13.79 -13.01
C PRO A 248 19.70 13.60 -12.86
#